data_6e26946231cd8f2fd01f98bfe75c2e1c
#
_entry.id   6e26946231cd8f2fd01f98bfe75c2e1c
#
_cell.length_a   1.000
_cell.length_b   1.000
_cell.length_c   1.000
_cell.angle_alpha   90.00
_cell.angle_beta   90.00
_cell.angle_gamma   90.00
#
_symmetry.space_group_name_H-M   'P 1'
#
loop_
_entity.id
_entity.type
_entity.pdbx_description
1 polymer ?
#
loop_
_entity_poly.entity_id
_entity_poly.type
_entity_poly.pdbx_seq_one_letter_code
_entity_poly.pdbx_strand_id
1 'polypeptide(L)'
;MTMDNHNSIILFDSSCNIKDLTKNKIQNSLIITFDYDSHKKLEKSGINHLISDSYLDQYFLSEYRKICWDLSKWYTLKSVEKAVEYDGLNLGEFFYLELSNILTPFLKRFFEISKIFEANNQSSFFASQNLYNIINSFSTNVKMLQSVKTI
;
A
#
# COMPACT_ATOMS: atom_id res chain seq x y z
N MET A 1 22.79 9.87 -4.35
CA MET A 1 21.80 10.49 -3.47
C MET A 1 22.05 9.95 -2.08
N THR A 2 22.57 10.74 -1.16
CA THR A 2 22.71 10.36 0.25
C THR A 2 21.31 10.19 0.80
N MET A 3 20.92 8.96 1.11
CA MET A 3 19.68 8.70 1.84
C MET A 3 19.87 9.24 3.24
N ASP A 4 19.19 10.35 3.55
CA ASP A 4 19.07 10.79 4.93
C ASP A 4 18.35 9.68 5.71
N ASN A 5 19.06 9.07 6.67
CA ASN A 5 18.50 8.03 7.53
C ASN A 5 17.44 8.68 8.43
N HIS A 6 16.20 8.66 7.98
CA HIS A 6 15.08 9.08 8.82
C HIS A 6 14.79 8.02 9.89
N ASN A 7 14.76 8.44 11.16
CA ASN A 7 14.47 7.54 12.28
C ASN A 7 13.03 7.01 12.26
N SER A 8 12.13 7.67 11.54
CA SER A 8 10.74 7.27 11.41
C SER A 8 10.14 7.58 10.04
N ILE A 9 9.23 6.72 9.60
CA ILE A 9 8.50 6.81 8.33
C ILE A 9 7.02 6.88 8.64
N ILE A 10 6.32 7.83 8.02
CA ILE A 10 4.87 7.96 8.13
C ILE A 10 4.24 7.57 6.80
N LEU A 11 3.46 6.50 6.80
CA LEU A 11 2.67 6.03 5.67
C LEU A 11 1.28 6.67 5.77
N PHE A 12 1.00 7.62 4.88
CA PHE A 12 -0.15 8.50 4.94
C PHE A 12 -1.07 8.31 3.74
N ASP A 13 -2.33 7.96 3.97
CA ASP A 13 -3.36 7.84 2.94
C ASP A 13 -4.56 8.78 3.21
N SER A 14 -5.56 8.75 2.35
CA SER A 14 -6.74 9.60 2.43
C SER A 14 -7.57 9.42 3.71
N SER A 15 -7.44 8.27 4.41
CA SER A 15 -8.09 8.01 5.69
C SER A 15 -7.47 8.77 6.86
N CYS A 16 -6.23 9.27 6.70
CA CYS A 16 -5.53 10.02 7.72
C CYS A 16 -6.01 11.47 7.80
N ASN A 17 -5.93 12.04 9.00
CA ASN A 17 -6.14 13.46 9.23
C ASN A 17 -4.79 14.16 9.44
N ILE A 18 -4.61 15.35 8.86
CA ILE A 18 -3.40 16.18 9.07
C ILE A 18 -3.19 16.50 10.57
N LYS A 19 -4.27 16.61 11.34
CA LYS A 19 -4.19 16.81 12.80
C LYS A 19 -3.48 15.69 13.54
N ASP A 20 -3.40 14.49 12.95
CA ASP A 20 -2.69 13.35 13.51
C ASP A 20 -1.16 13.49 13.37
N LEU A 21 -0.73 14.44 12.51
CA LEU A 21 0.66 14.82 12.30
C LEU A 21 1.03 15.97 13.25
N THR A 22 1.61 15.64 14.40
CA THR A 22 2.17 16.67 15.29
C THR A 22 3.43 17.29 14.67
N LYS A 23 3.74 18.56 15.02
CA LYS A 23 4.95 19.25 14.52
C LYS A 23 6.23 18.44 14.74
N ASN A 24 6.37 17.79 15.89
CA ASN A 24 7.53 16.95 16.20
C ASN A 24 7.62 15.70 15.32
N LYS A 25 6.50 15.10 14.94
CA LYS A 25 6.47 13.98 14.00
C LYS A 25 6.86 14.41 12.60
N ILE A 26 6.37 15.57 12.13
CA ILE A 26 6.67 16.08 10.79
C ILE A 26 8.17 16.37 10.63
N GLN A 27 8.81 16.98 11.64
CA GLN A 27 10.22 17.40 11.56
C GLN A 27 11.22 16.23 11.55
N ASN A 28 10.85 15.08 12.14
CA ASN A 28 11.76 13.95 12.35
C ASN A 28 11.39 12.72 11.51
N SER A 29 10.41 12.84 10.61
CA SER A 29 9.91 11.70 9.85
C SER A 29 9.90 12.00 8.35
N LEU A 30 10.16 10.95 7.57
CA LEU A 30 9.83 10.95 6.15
C LEU A 30 8.34 10.61 6.00
N ILE A 31 7.58 11.47 5.33
CA ILE A 31 6.16 11.24 5.07
C ILE A 31 6.00 10.74 3.64
N ILE A 32 5.27 9.65 3.44
CA ILE A 32 5.03 9.04 2.13
C ILE A 32 3.52 8.90 1.95
N THR A 33 3.02 9.47 0.83
CA THR A 33 1.59 9.43 0.47
C THR A 33 1.29 8.31 -0.51
N PHE A 34 0.08 7.75 -0.40
CA PHE A 34 -0.34 6.58 -1.18
C PHE A 34 -1.49 6.86 -2.16
N ASP A 35 -2.07 8.03 -2.13
CA ASP A 35 -3.16 8.44 -3.02
C ASP A 35 -3.15 9.95 -3.28
N TYR A 36 -3.91 10.36 -4.31
CA TYR A 36 -3.97 11.74 -4.73
C TYR A 36 -4.54 12.68 -3.64
N ASP A 37 -5.55 12.23 -2.91
CA ASP A 37 -6.20 13.07 -1.90
C ASP A 37 -5.26 13.36 -0.71
N SER A 38 -4.50 12.36 -0.28
CA SER A 38 -3.50 12.54 0.77
C SER A 38 -2.36 13.46 0.32
N HIS A 39 -1.89 13.29 -0.93
CA HIS A 39 -0.91 14.19 -1.55
C HIS A 39 -1.41 15.64 -1.52
N LYS A 40 -2.62 15.90 -2.02
CA LYS A 40 -3.23 17.24 -2.04
C LYS A 40 -3.43 17.85 -0.65
N LYS A 41 -3.80 17.03 0.35
CA LYS A 41 -3.94 17.48 1.73
C LYS A 41 -2.60 18.00 2.28
N LEU A 42 -1.51 17.26 2.09
CA LEU A 42 -0.18 17.62 2.58
C LEU A 42 0.39 18.82 1.82
N GLU A 43 0.24 18.86 0.50
CA GLU A 43 0.65 19.97 -0.36
C GLU A 43 0.01 21.29 0.09
N LYS A 44 -1.33 21.31 0.30
CA LYS A 44 -2.06 22.50 0.79
C LYS A 44 -1.61 22.94 2.18
N SER A 45 -1.07 22.02 2.98
CA SER A 45 -0.57 22.32 4.33
C SER A 45 0.91 22.67 4.37
N GLY A 46 1.58 22.73 3.21
CA GLY A 46 3.02 23.03 3.11
C GLY A 46 3.91 21.95 3.74
N ILE A 47 3.42 20.69 3.83
CA ILE A 47 4.17 19.60 4.43
C ILE A 47 4.92 18.83 3.35
N ASN A 48 6.26 18.77 3.49
CA ASN A 48 7.10 17.99 2.57
C ASN A 48 6.81 16.50 2.69
N HIS A 49 6.68 15.82 1.55
CA HIS A 49 6.39 14.39 1.49
C HIS A 49 6.86 13.80 0.15
N LEU A 50 6.97 12.47 0.12
CA LEU A 50 7.20 11.72 -1.11
C LEU A 50 5.91 11.01 -1.53
N ILE A 51 5.86 10.61 -2.80
CA ILE A 51 4.75 9.80 -3.35
C ILE A 51 5.24 8.35 -3.42
N SER A 52 4.42 7.39 -2.97
CA SER A 52 4.77 5.97 -2.92
C SER A 52 5.17 5.39 -4.28
N ASP A 53 4.57 5.88 -5.37
CA ASP A 53 4.89 5.49 -6.74
C ASP A 53 6.38 5.71 -7.10
N SER A 54 7.06 6.65 -6.44
CA SER A 54 8.49 6.91 -6.68
C SER A 54 9.42 5.77 -6.25
N TYR A 55 8.93 4.82 -5.46
CA TYR A 55 9.65 3.62 -5.05
C TYR A 55 9.53 2.46 -6.03
N LEU A 56 8.63 2.57 -7.02
CA LEU A 56 8.41 1.57 -8.05
C LEU A 56 9.03 2.02 -9.38
N ASP A 57 9.87 1.17 -9.96
CA ASP A 57 10.37 1.40 -11.31
C ASP A 57 9.38 0.88 -12.38
N GLN A 58 9.62 1.23 -13.64
CA GLN A 58 8.75 0.81 -14.75
C GLN A 58 8.76 -0.69 -15.00
N TYR A 59 9.88 -1.35 -14.77
CA TYR A 59 9.98 -2.80 -14.89
C TYR A 59 9.06 -3.46 -13.89
N PHE A 60 9.10 -3.01 -12.66
CA PHE A 60 8.25 -3.50 -11.60
C PHE A 60 6.75 -3.28 -11.90
N LEU A 61 6.39 -2.12 -12.47
CA LEU A 61 5.00 -1.83 -12.86
C LEU A 61 4.45 -2.79 -13.93
N SER A 62 5.32 -3.33 -14.81
CA SER A 62 4.92 -4.36 -15.78
C SER A 62 4.74 -5.73 -15.10
N GLU A 63 5.66 -6.10 -14.21
CA GLU A 63 5.63 -7.39 -13.53
C GLU A 63 4.43 -7.52 -12.57
N TYR A 64 4.09 -6.48 -11.79
CA TYR A 64 2.95 -6.57 -10.88
C TYR A 64 1.62 -6.72 -11.64
N ARG A 65 1.46 -6.10 -12.81
CA ARG A 65 0.29 -6.27 -13.66
C ARG A 65 0.15 -7.71 -14.13
N LYS A 66 1.25 -8.34 -14.52
CA LYS A 66 1.27 -9.75 -14.88
C LYS A 66 0.88 -10.64 -13.70
N ILE A 67 1.43 -10.38 -12.51
CA ILE A 67 1.05 -11.10 -11.28
C ILE A 67 -0.44 -10.95 -11.00
N CYS A 68 -1.01 -9.73 -11.09
CA CYS A 68 -2.44 -9.51 -10.92
C CYS A 68 -3.27 -10.31 -11.91
N TRP A 69 -2.84 -10.30 -13.18
CA TRP A 69 -3.49 -11.05 -14.25
C TRP A 69 -3.48 -12.56 -13.98
N ASP A 70 -2.33 -13.11 -13.63
CA ASP A 70 -2.17 -14.54 -13.37
C ASP A 70 -2.97 -14.97 -12.13
N LEU A 71 -2.95 -14.19 -11.05
CA LEU A 71 -3.74 -14.45 -9.85
C LEU A 71 -5.25 -14.33 -10.08
N SER A 72 -5.68 -13.45 -10.97
CA SER A 72 -7.11 -13.30 -11.31
C SER A 72 -7.66 -14.50 -12.07
N LYS A 73 -6.80 -15.35 -12.65
CA LYS A 73 -7.16 -16.60 -13.32
C LYS A 73 -7.15 -17.84 -12.42
N TRP A 74 -7.35 -17.64 -11.11
CA TRP A 74 -7.34 -18.70 -10.11
C TRP A 74 -8.20 -19.92 -10.48
N TYR A 75 -9.28 -19.71 -11.22
CA TYR A 75 -10.23 -20.73 -11.69
C TYR A 75 -9.64 -21.69 -12.73
N THR A 76 -8.48 -21.39 -13.30
CA THR A 76 -7.76 -22.28 -14.24
C THR A 76 -6.83 -23.27 -13.51
N LEU A 77 -6.69 -23.17 -12.20
CA LEU A 77 -5.91 -24.10 -11.40
C LEU A 77 -6.57 -25.49 -11.42
N LYS A 78 -5.80 -26.52 -11.75
CA LYS A 78 -6.29 -27.92 -11.83
C LYS A 78 -7.02 -28.40 -10.58
N SER A 79 -6.65 -27.89 -9.41
CA SER A 79 -7.29 -28.21 -8.12
C SER A 79 -8.67 -27.55 -7.94
N VAL A 80 -8.97 -26.53 -8.70
CA VAL A 80 -10.17 -25.68 -8.57
C VAL A 80 -11.10 -25.82 -9.78
N GLU A 81 -10.56 -26.06 -10.97
CA GLU A 81 -11.26 -26.08 -12.26
C GLU A 81 -12.57 -26.91 -12.21
N LYS A 82 -12.48 -28.14 -11.69
CA LYS A 82 -13.66 -29.02 -11.55
C LYS A 82 -14.69 -28.53 -10.52
N ALA A 83 -14.24 -27.79 -9.52
CA ALA A 83 -15.13 -27.29 -8.46
C ALA A 83 -15.95 -26.08 -8.92
N VAL A 84 -15.47 -25.35 -9.92
CA VAL A 84 -16.14 -24.17 -10.49
C VAL A 84 -16.80 -24.45 -11.84
N GLU A 85 -16.75 -25.68 -12.34
CA GLU A 85 -17.41 -26.11 -13.56
C GLU A 85 -18.87 -26.48 -13.29
N TYR A 86 -19.78 -25.90 -14.05
CA TYR A 86 -21.21 -26.23 -14.03
C TYR A 86 -21.73 -26.30 -15.46
N ASP A 87 -22.28 -27.45 -15.85
CA ASP A 87 -22.84 -27.71 -17.18
C ASP A 87 -21.92 -27.32 -18.34
N GLY A 88 -20.63 -27.64 -18.20
CA GLY A 88 -19.59 -27.32 -19.19
C GLY A 88 -19.12 -25.85 -19.21
N LEU A 89 -19.58 -25.03 -18.27
CA LEU A 89 -19.18 -23.64 -18.11
C LEU A 89 -18.28 -23.48 -16.87
N ASN A 90 -17.16 -22.75 -17.02
CA ASN A 90 -16.33 -22.39 -15.87
C ASN A 90 -16.89 -21.12 -15.23
N LEU A 91 -17.59 -21.28 -14.10
CA LEU A 91 -18.19 -20.16 -13.38
C LEU A 91 -17.17 -19.17 -12.82
N GLY A 92 -15.92 -19.59 -12.63
CA GLY A 92 -14.84 -18.73 -12.16
C GLY A 92 -14.50 -17.59 -13.14
N GLU A 93 -14.76 -17.80 -14.45
CA GLU A 93 -14.56 -16.75 -15.44
C GLU A 93 -15.43 -15.50 -15.22
N PHE A 94 -16.60 -15.67 -14.63
CA PHE A 94 -17.52 -14.55 -14.35
C PHE A 94 -17.00 -13.63 -13.25
N PHE A 95 -16.10 -14.11 -12.37
CA PHE A 95 -15.55 -13.35 -11.25
C PHE A 95 -14.15 -12.79 -11.52
N TYR A 96 -13.64 -13.01 -12.73
CA TYR A 96 -12.29 -12.56 -13.09
C TYR A 96 -12.08 -11.06 -12.93
N LEU A 97 -13.01 -10.25 -13.47
CA LEU A 97 -12.89 -8.79 -13.42
C LEU A 97 -13.03 -8.25 -12.00
N GLU A 98 -13.97 -8.77 -11.23
CA GLU A 98 -14.18 -8.37 -9.84
C GLU A 98 -12.94 -8.66 -9.00
N LEU A 99 -12.36 -9.84 -9.14
CA LEU A 99 -11.14 -10.21 -8.43
C LEU A 99 -9.96 -9.34 -8.88
N SER A 100 -9.80 -9.12 -10.16
CA SER A 100 -8.74 -8.25 -10.71
C SER A 100 -8.85 -6.82 -10.17
N ASN A 101 -10.07 -6.28 -10.08
CA ASN A 101 -10.32 -4.93 -9.54
C ASN A 101 -9.95 -4.81 -8.04
N ILE A 102 -10.06 -5.91 -7.29
CA ILE A 102 -9.65 -5.94 -5.87
C ILE A 102 -8.14 -6.16 -5.74
N LEU A 103 -7.59 -7.13 -6.48
CA LEU A 103 -6.19 -7.52 -6.38
C LEU A 103 -5.23 -6.41 -6.86
N THR A 104 -5.57 -5.72 -7.94
CA THR A 104 -4.68 -4.73 -8.53
C THR A 104 -4.31 -3.60 -7.56
N PRO A 105 -5.25 -2.88 -6.93
CA PRO A 105 -4.90 -1.83 -5.96
C PRO A 105 -4.26 -2.40 -4.70
N PHE A 106 -4.65 -3.58 -4.23
CA PHE A 106 -4.05 -4.23 -3.07
C PHE A 106 -2.58 -4.59 -3.33
N LEU A 107 -2.28 -5.27 -4.42
CA LEU A 107 -0.92 -5.68 -4.76
C LEU A 107 -0.02 -4.47 -5.05
N LYS A 108 -0.56 -3.43 -5.69
CA LYS A 108 0.19 -2.19 -5.84
C LYS A 108 0.64 -1.66 -4.47
N ARG A 109 -0.29 -1.52 -3.52
CA ARG A 109 0.01 -1.09 -2.14
C ARG A 109 1.02 -1.99 -1.44
N PHE A 110 0.83 -3.29 -1.55
CA PHE A 110 1.73 -4.28 -0.96
C PHE A 110 3.16 -4.09 -1.44
N PHE A 111 3.34 -3.94 -2.74
CA PHE A 111 4.66 -3.77 -3.33
C PHE A 111 5.29 -2.40 -3.04
N GLU A 112 4.51 -1.32 -3.08
CA GLU A 112 4.98 0.01 -2.65
C GLU A 112 5.55 -0.05 -1.24
N ILE A 113 4.79 -0.63 -0.30
CA ILE A 113 5.20 -0.77 1.10
C ILE A 113 6.42 -1.69 1.24
N SER A 114 6.48 -2.79 0.48
CA SER A 114 7.66 -3.67 0.46
C SER A 114 8.92 -2.91 0.06
N LYS A 115 8.86 -2.11 -1.00
CA LYS A 115 10.00 -1.31 -1.46
C LYS A 115 10.37 -0.19 -0.50
N ILE A 116 9.40 0.46 0.11
CA ILE A 116 9.62 1.46 1.16
C ILE A 116 10.32 0.81 2.36
N PHE A 117 9.88 -0.38 2.76
CA PHE A 117 10.50 -1.12 3.86
C PHE A 117 11.92 -1.56 3.52
N GLU A 118 12.17 -2.11 2.33
CA GLU A 118 13.52 -2.48 1.88
C GLU A 118 14.50 -1.30 1.95
N ALA A 119 14.04 -0.10 1.58
CA ALA A 119 14.86 1.11 1.61
C ALA A 119 15.06 1.68 3.03
N ASN A 120 14.21 1.32 4.01
CA ASN A 120 14.16 1.94 5.34
C ASN A 120 13.97 0.91 6.47
N ASN A 121 14.56 -0.26 6.36
CA ASN A 121 14.28 -1.41 7.24
C ASN A 121 14.63 -1.21 8.73
N GLN A 122 15.44 -0.21 9.06
CA GLN A 122 15.82 0.13 10.45
C GLN A 122 14.92 1.21 11.06
N SER A 123 14.03 1.80 10.29
CA SER A 123 13.16 2.88 10.74
C SER A 123 11.94 2.34 11.51
N SER A 124 11.37 3.17 12.39
CA SER A 124 10.05 2.91 12.94
C SER A 124 8.98 3.43 11.99
N PHE A 125 7.88 2.69 11.86
CA PHE A 125 6.79 3.03 10.95
C PHE A 125 5.55 3.51 11.71
N PHE A 126 4.92 4.55 11.16
CA PHE A 126 3.59 4.99 11.56
C PHE A 126 2.67 4.87 10.35
N ALA A 127 1.55 4.21 10.48
CA ALA A 127 0.69 3.91 9.34
C ALA A 127 -0.78 4.21 9.65
N SER A 128 -1.55 4.58 8.63
CA SER A 128 -3.01 4.58 8.69
C SER A 128 -3.53 3.17 9.01
N GLN A 129 -4.79 3.09 9.44
CA GLN A 129 -5.46 1.80 9.67
C GLN A 129 -5.38 0.88 8.44
N ASN A 130 -5.57 1.43 7.25
CA ASN A 130 -5.58 0.66 5.99
C ASN A 130 -4.19 0.10 5.62
N LEU A 131 -3.13 0.85 5.92
CA LEU A 131 -1.76 0.48 5.58
C LEU A 131 -1.08 -0.33 6.70
N TYR A 132 -1.59 -0.24 7.93
CA TYR A 132 -1.01 -0.88 9.11
C TYR A 132 -0.84 -2.39 8.94
N ASN A 133 -1.87 -3.08 8.48
CA ASN A 133 -1.83 -4.53 8.35
C ASN A 133 -0.81 -4.99 7.30
N ILE A 134 -0.61 -4.19 6.25
CA ILE A 134 0.36 -4.50 5.22
C ILE A 134 1.79 -4.31 5.76
N ILE A 135 2.11 -3.15 6.33
CA ILE A 135 3.46 -2.91 6.84
C ILE A 135 3.80 -3.80 8.05
N ASN A 136 2.83 -4.16 8.87
CA ASN A 136 3.02 -5.05 10.02
C ASN A 136 3.40 -6.49 9.61
N SER A 137 3.18 -6.89 8.35
CA SER A 137 3.68 -8.15 7.81
C SER A 137 5.19 -8.12 7.48
N PHE A 138 5.77 -6.93 7.37
CA PHE A 138 7.21 -6.73 7.08
C PHE A 138 8.01 -6.32 8.33
N SER A 139 7.39 -5.60 9.26
CA SER A 139 8.09 -5.02 10.42
C SER A 139 7.26 -5.15 11.69
N THR A 140 7.93 -5.44 12.78
CA THR A 140 7.34 -5.42 14.14
C THR A 140 7.36 -4.02 14.78
N ASN A 141 8.14 -3.08 14.22
CA ASN A 141 8.26 -1.72 14.73
C ASN A 141 7.28 -0.77 14.02
N VAL A 142 5.99 -1.10 14.08
CA VAL A 142 4.91 -0.36 13.44
C VAL A 142 3.93 0.14 14.50
N LYS A 143 3.56 1.42 14.39
CA LYS A 143 2.52 2.04 15.22
C LYS A 143 1.42 2.61 14.33
N MET A 144 0.20 2.51 14.80
CA MET A 144 -0.93 3.11 14.12
C MET A 144 -0.93 4.62 14.31
N LEU A 145 -1.17 5.37 13.23
CA LEU A 145 -1.51 6.79 13.32
C LEU A 145 -2.90 6.87 13.94
N GLN A 146 -2.97 7.21 15.22
CA GLN A 146 -4.25 7.41 15.89
C GLN A 146 -4.81 8.76 15.48
N SER A 147 -6.03 8.79 14.93
CA SER A 147 -6.86 9.96 15.02
C SER A 147 -7.16 10.21 16.50
N VAL A 148 -6.74 11.33 17.02
CA VAL A 148 -7.20 11.79 18.33
C VAL A 148 -8.72 11.91 18.23
N LYS A 149 -9.45 10.93 18.76
CA LYS A 149 -10.89 11.09 18.99
C LYS A 149 -11.01 12.26 19.96
N THR A 150 -11.32 13.43 19.43
CA THR A 150 -11.80 14.55 20.27
C THR A 150 -13.14 14.10 20.82
N ILE A 151 -13.16 13.79 22.12
CA ILE A 151 -14.38 13.59 22.91
C ILE A 151 -15.11 14.91 23.01
#